data_fc271eed2e9ff2c8dc695428c633be89
#
_entry.id   fc271eed2e9ff2c8dc695428c633be89
#
_cell.length_a   1.000
_cell.length_b   1.000
_cell.length_c   1.000
_cell.angle_alpha   90.00
_cell.angle_beta   90.00
_cell.angle_gamma   90.00
#
_symmetry.space_group_name_H-M   'P 1'
#
loop_
_entity.id
_entity.type
_entity.pdbx_description
1 polymer ?
#
loop_
_entity_poly.entity_id
_entity_poly.type
_entity_poly.pdbx_seq_one_letter_code
_entity_poly.pdbx_strand_id
1 'polypeptide(L)'
;AEFWMIEPEIAFADIHDDMQLAEDMVRELVAFAREDCAQDLELFARFVDPALYARLDQVMQSEFVRLPYTEAIAILRASGRSFDYEPAWGRDLQSEHERYLTEEHFKGPVFVYDW
;
A
#
# COMPACT_ATOMS: atom_id res chain seq x y z
N ALA A 1 0.68 -0.40 -23.77
CA ALA A 1 -0.49 -1.03 -23.17
C ALA A 1 -1.51 0.05 -22.81
N GLU A 2 -2.78 -0.27 -22.87
CA GLU A 2 -3.88 0.61 -22.45
C GLU A 2 -4.47 0.02 -21.16
N PHE A 3 -4.73 0.88 -20.16
CA PHE A 3 -5.41 0.49 -18.93
C PHE A 3 -6.26 1.63 -18.41
N TRP A 4 -7.30 1.30 -17.69
CA TRP A 4 -8.21 2.28 -17.10
C TRP A 4 -7.65 2.73 -15.75
N MET A 5 -7.78 4.02 -15.48
CA MET A 5 -7.39 4.61 -14.21
C MET A 5 -8.62 5.11 -13.46
N ILE A 6 -8.55 5.08 -12.14
CA ILE A 6 -9.56 5.66 -11.26
C ILE A 6 -8.94 6.92 -10.68
N GLU A 7 -9.51 8.08 -11.05
CA GLU A 7 -8.97 9.39 -10.69
C GLU A 7 -10.09 10.26 -10.07
N PRO A 8 -10.50 9.98 -8.83
CA PRO A 8 -11.55 10.75 -8.16
C PRO A 8 -11.05 12.14 -7.77
N GLU A 9 -11.93 13.13 -7.88
CA GLU A 9 -11.72 14.49 -7.39
C GLU A 9 -12.80 14.85 -6.37
N ILE A 10 -12.41 15.35 -5.20
CA ILE A 10 -13.33 15.64 -4.10
C ILE A 10 -13.28 17.12 -3.77
N ALA A 11 -14.43 17.81 -3.85
CA ALA A 11 -14.53 19.19 -3.44
C ALA A 11 -14.58 19.32 -1.91
N PHE A 12 -13.98 20.39 -1.38
CA PHE A 12 -13.99 20.72 0.07
C PHE A 12 -13.34 19.65 0.96
N ALA A 13 -12.38 18.89 0.42
CA ALA A 13 -11.63 17.85 1.10
C ALA A 13 -10.13 18.21 1.14
N ASP A 14 -9.41 17.67 2.12
CA ASP A 14 -7.96 17.73 2.18
C ASP A 14 -7.31 16.37 1.89
N ILE A 15 -5.98 16.30 2.00
CA ILE A 15 -5.22 15.07 1.73
C ILE A 15 -5.61 13.92 2.68
N HIS A 16 -6.06 14.22 3.90
CA HIS A 16 -6.48 13.20 4.86
C HIS A 16 -7.82 12.60 4.47
N ASP A 17 -8.73 13.40 3.94
CA ASP A 17 -10.01 12.94 3.39
C ASP A 17 -9.78 12.06 2.16
N ASP A 18 -8.84 12.45 1.31
CA ASP A 18 -8.48 11.67 0.11
C ASP A 18 -7.86 10.32 0.47
N MET A 19 -6.91 10.29 1.43
CA MET A 19 -6.37 9.03 1.94
C MET A 19 -7.46 8.14 2.56
N GLN A 20 -8.45 8.72 3.25
CA GLN A 20 -9.56 7.94 3.79
C GLN A 20 -10.42 7.34 2.68
N LEU A 21 -10.75 8.11 1.64
CA LEU A 21 -11.47 7.58 0.48
C LEU A 21 -10.69 6.45 -0.21
N ALA A 22 -9.37 6.61 -0.37
CA ALA A 22 -8.54 5.59 -0.97
C ALA A 22 -8.48 4.30 -0.12
N GLU A 23 -8.41 4.43 1.21
CA GLU A 23 -8.48 3.29 2.13
C GLU A 23 -9.83 2.56 2.00
N ASP A 24 -10.94 3.30 2.05
CA ASP A 24 -12.28 2.74 1.93
C ASP A 24 -12.47 2.04 0.59
N MET A 25 -12.01 2.65 -0.50
CA MET A 25 -12.05 2.05 -1.84
C MET A 25 -11.25 0.74 -1.91
N VAL A 26 -10.04 0.70 -1.38
CA VAL A 26 -9.22 -0.53 -1.40
C VAL A 26 -9.89 -1.64 -0.60
N ARG A 27 -10.42 -1.33 0.59
CA ARG A 27 -11.14 -2.31 1.42
C ARG A 27 -12.39 -2.84 0.71
N GLU A 28 -13.18 -1.97 0.10
CA GLU A 28 -14.38 -2.37 -0.64
C GLU A 28 -14.04 -3.25 -1.84
N LEU A 29 -13.00 -2.91 -2.61
CA LEU A 29 -12.55 -3.73 -3.74
C LEU A 29 -12.03 -5.11 -3.30
N VAL A 30 -11.31 -5.19 -2.18
CA VAL A 30 -10.88 -6.47 -1.61
C VAL A 30 -12.08 -7.30 -1.14
N ALA A 31 -13.04 -6.69 -0.45
CA ALA A 31 -14.25 -7.35 -0.02
C ALA A 31 -15.06 -7.89 -1.21
N PHE A 32 -15.28 -7.05 -2.22
CA PHE A 32 -15.94 -7.44 -3.47
C PHE A 32 -15.23 -8.61 -4.16
N ALA A 33 -13.91 -8.54 -4.32
CA ALA A 33 -13.16 -9.61 -4.96
C ALA A 33 -13.28 -10.94 -4.20
N ARG A 34 -13.29 -10.89 -2.86
CA ARG A 34 -13.46 -12.08 -2.03
C ARG A 34 -14.83 -12.73 -2.14
N GLU A 35 -15.87 -11.92 -2.33
CA GLU A 35 -17.26 -12.40 -2.41
C GLU A 35 -17.60 -12.80 -3.86
N ASP A 36 -17.42 -11.91 -4.82
CA ASP A 36 -17.90 -12.08 -6.19
C ASP A 36 -16.91 -12.82 -7.09
N CYS A 37 -15.60 -12.80 -6.77
CA CYS A 37 -14.53 -13.44 -7.56
C CYS A 37 -13.86 -14.60 -6.80
N ALA A 38 -14.54 -15.23 -5.84
CA ALA A 38 -13.96 -16.25 -4.97
C ALA A 38 -13.33 -17.43 -5.74
N GLN A 39 -13.92 -17.86 -6.85
CA GLN A 39 -13.39 -18.95 -7.67
C GLN A 39 -12.07 -18.57 -8.36
N ASP A 40 -11.97 -17.33 -8.84
CA ASP A 40 -10.76 -16.83 -9.46
C ASP A 40 -9.64 -16.65 -8.43
N LEU A 41 -9.98 -16.14 -7.24
CA LEU A 41 -9.03 -16.02 -6.14
C LEU A 41 -8.50 -17.40 -5.67
N GLU A 42 -9.36 -18.42 -5.62
CA GLU A 42 -8.93 -19.78 -5.31
C GLU A 42 -7.94 -20.32 -6.36
N LEU A 43 -8.21 -20.06 -7.64
CA LEU A 43 -7.30 -20.43 -8.73
C LEU A 43 -5.94 -19.72 -8.58
N PHE A 44 -5.95 -18.41 -8.33
CA PHE A 44 -4.73 -17.63 -8.12
C PHE A 44 -3.96 -18.08 -6.88
N ALA A 45 -4.65 -18.33 -5.76
CA ALA A 45 -4.00 -18.82 -4.55
C ALA A 45 -3.35 -20.18 -4.75
N ARG A 46 -3.96 -21.05 -5.56
CA ARG A 46 -3.44 -22.39 -5.81
C ARG A 46 -2.25 -22.41 -6.78
N PHE A 47 -2.26 -21.58 -7.83
CA PHE A 47 -1.32 -21.73 -8.95
C PHE A 47 -0.34 -20.55 -9.09
N VAL A 48 -0.61 -19.41 -8.47
CA VAL A 48 0.21 -18.19 -8.65
C VAL A 48 0.83 -17.75 -7.33
N ASP A 49 0.02 -17.62 -6.28
CA ASP A 49 0.46 -17.05 -5.01
C ASP A 49 -0.23 -17.69 -3.81
N PRO A 50 0.40 -18.68 -3.17
CA PRO A 50 -0.16 -19.34 -1.99
C PRO A 50 -0.44 -18.41 -0.80
N ALA A 51 0.20 -17.23 -0.75
CA ALA A 51 0.02 -16.24 0.31
C ALA A 51 -1.09 -15.21 0.01
N LEU A 52 -1.79 -15.32 -1.12
CA LEU A 52 -2.79 -14.35 -1.57
C LEU A 52 -3.82 -14.02 -0.49
N TYR A 53 -4.47 -15.03 0.08
CA TYR A 53 -5.50 -14.81 1.11
C TYR A 53 -4.95 -14.14 2.36
N ALA A 54 -3.75 -14.52 2.80
CA ALA A 54 -3.11 -13.89 3.96
C ALA A 54 -2.82 -12.40 3.71
N ARG A 55 -2.43 -12.04 2.49
CA ARG A 55 -2.24 -10.63 2.11
C ARG A 55 -3.54 -9.86 2.03
N LEU A 56 -4.60 -10.45 1.47
CA LEU A 56 -5.92 -9.84 1.45
C LEU A 56 -6.47 -9.64 2.88
N ASP A 57 -6.30 -10.63 3.75
CA ASP A 57 -6.67 -10.52 5.17
C ASP A 57 -5.88 -9.42 5.87
N GLN A 58 -4.59 -9.30 5.60
CA GLN A 58 -3.75 -8.24 6.14
C GLN A 58 -4.26 -6.84 5.74
N VAL A 59 -4.60 -6.64 4.47
CA VAL A 59 -5.18 -5.38 4.00
C VAL A 59 -6.50 -5.07 4.69
N MET A 60 -7.36 -6.08 4.87
CA MET A 60 -8.68 -5.90 5.49
C MET A 60 -8.61 -5.62 7.00
N GLN A 61 -7.61 -6.16 7.70
CA GLN A 61 -7.51 -6.12 9.16
C GLN A 61 -6.52 -5.07 9.68
N SER A 62 -5.54 -4.66 8.85
CA SER A 62 -4.53 -3.69 9.24
C SER A 62 -5.08 -2.26 9.19
N GLU A 63 -4.58 -1.41 10.06
CA GLU A 63 -4.70 0.02 9.91
C GLU A 63 -3.83 0.50 8.74
N PHE A 64 -4.35 1.41 7.91
CA PHE A 64 -3.58 2.07 6.85
C PHE A 64 -2.77 3.20 7.49
N VAL A 65 -1.47 3.02 7.57
CA VAL A 65 -0.56 4.00 8.17
C VAL A 65 -0.46 5.22 7.27
N ARG A 66 -0.63 6.41 7.86
CA ARG A 66 -0.43 7.70 7.19
C ARG A 66 0.93 8.25 7.60
N LEU A 67 1.89 8.18 6.70
CA LEU A 67 3.31 8.43 6.99
C LEU A 67 3.81 9.65 6.19
N PRO A 68 4.17 10.77 6.85
CA PRO A 68 4.82 11.86 6.15
C PRO A 68 6.14 11.41 5.52
N TYR A 69 6.44 11.89 4.31
CA TYR A 69 7.68 11.55 3.59
C TYR A 69 8.95 11.76 4.42
N THR A 70 9.03 12.85 5.18
CA THR A 70 10.17 13.14 6.04
C THR A 70 10.39 12.03 7.08
N GLU A 71 9.30 11.50 7.67
CA GLU A 71 9.37 10.38 8.62
C GLU A 71 9.73 9.07 7.92
N ALA A 72 9.21 8.83 6.72
CA ALA A 72 9.57 7.67 5.91
C ALA A 72 11.08 7.61 5.67
N ILE A 73 11.70 8.72 5.26
CA ILE A 73 13.16 8.81 5.09
C ILE A 73 13.91 8.57 6.39
N ALA A 74 13.42 9.10 7.52
CA ALA A 74 14.05 8.89 8.82
C ALA A 74 14.04 7.40 9.23
N ILE A 75 12.90 6.71 9.05
CA ILE A 75 12.74 5.27 9.31
C ILE A 75 13.70 4.45 8.43
N LEU A 76 13.73 4.72 7.13
CA LEU A 76 14.58 4.00 6.19
C LEU A 76 16.07 4.15 6.54
N ARG A 77 16.52 5.34 6.87
CA ARG A 77 17.92 5.60 7.28
C ARG A 77 18.27 4.97 8.62
N ALA A 78 17.33 4.89 9.54
CA ALA A 78 17.52 4.27 10.85
C ALA A 78 17.44 2.73 10.80
N SER A 79 16.98 2.14 9.70
CA SER A 79 16.76 0.69 9.57
C SER A 79 18.03 -0.16 9.72
N GLY A 80 19.20 0.43 9.43
CA GLY A 80 20.47 -0.30 9.35
C GLY A 80 20.59 -1.21 8.13
N ARG A 81 19.57 -1.22 7.24
CA ARG A 81 19.54 -2.02 6.02
C ARG A 81 20.34 -1.33 4.91
N SER A 82 21.06 -2.11 4.14
CA SER A 82 21.66 -1.64 2.89
C SER A 82 20.61 -1.71 1.78
N PHE A 83 20.38 -0.60 1.12
CA PHE A 83 19.52 -0.46 -0.06
C PHE A 83 20.39 -0.25 -1.30
N ASP A 84 19.90 -0.67 -2.47
CA ASP A 84 20.57 -0.40 -3.75
C ASP A 84 20.55 1.11 -4.06
N TYR A 85 19.48 1.79 -3.63
CA TYR A 85 19.34 3.24 -3.69
C TYR A 85 19.33 3.80 -2.27
N GLU A 86 20.32 4.59 -1.91
CA GLU A 86 20.41 5.17 -0.57
C GLU A 86 19.24 6.15 -0.32
N PRO A 87 18.42 5.94 0.74
CA PRO A 87 17.32 6.83 1.05
C PRO A 87 17.84 8.17 1.55
N ALA A 88 17.48 9.25 0.84
CA ALA A 88 17.85 10.61 1.18
C ALA A 88 16.68 11.57 0.97
N TRP A 89 16.55 12.54 1.86
CA TRP A 89 15.49 13.53 1.75
C TRP A 89 15.59 14.29 0.41
N GLY A 90 14.45 14.48 -0.26
CA GLY A 90 14.37 15.10 -1.58
C GLY A 90 14.63 14.13 -2.75
N ARG A 91 14.72 12.82 -2.49
CA ARG A 91 14.80 11.77 -3.51
C ARG A 91 13.56 10.88 -3.47
N ASP A 92 13.13 10.41 -4.63
CA ASP A 92 12.00 9.49 -4.74
C ASP A 92 12.29 8.17 -3.99
N LEU A 93 11.26 7.64 -3.35
CA LEU A 93 11.29 6.30 -2.82
C LEU A 93 11.32 5.29 -3.97
N GLN A 94 12.08 4.22 -3.79
CA GLN A 94 12.14 3.11 -4.73
C GLN A 94 11.36 1.92 -4.18
N SER A 95 11.02 0.96 -5.02
CA SER A 95 10.22 -0.21 -4.62
C SER A 95 10.82 -0.99 -3.44
N GLU A 96 12.13 -0.98 -3.27
CA GLU A 96 12.78 -1.61 -2.10
C GLU A 96 12.49 -0.86 -0.80
N HIS A 97 12.39 0.48 -0.85
CA HIS A 97 12.01 1.31 0.29
C HIS A 97 10.55 1.08 0.69
N GLU A 98 9.66 1.07 -0.32
CA GLU A 98 8.23 0.81 -0.13
C GLU A 98 7.99 -0.57 0.48
N ARG A 99 8.67 -1.60 -0.02
CA ARG A 99 8.60 -2.95 0.54
C ARG A 99 9.07 -3.01 1.98
N TYR A 100 10.20 -2.36 2.29
CA TYR A 100 10.67 -2.32 3.67
C TYR A 100 9.63 -1.68 4.60
N LEU A 101 9.05 -0.54 4.21
CA LEU A 101 8.03 0.14 5.01
C LEU A 101 6.79 -0.73 5.21
N THR A 102 6.28 -1.34 4.13
CA THR A 102 5.01 -2.08 4.16
C THR A 102 5.15 -3.51 4.70
N GLU A 103 6.22 -4.22 4.36
CA GLU A 103 6.35 -5.65 4.65
C GLU A 103 7.13 -5.92 5.94
N GLU A 104 8.12 -5.07 6.28
CA GLU A 104 9.03 -5.30 7.41
C GLU A 104 8.74 -4.37 8.59
N HIS A 105 8.60 -3.06 8.35
CA HIS A 105 8.46 -2.08 9.43
C HIS A 105 7.03 -2.00 9.97
N PHE A 106 6.06 -1.64 9.13
CA PHE A 106 4.66 -1.48 9.55
C PHE A 106 3.84 -2.75 9.42
N LYS A 107 4.24 -3.66 8.53
CA LYS A 107 3.55 -4.91 8.24
C LYS A 107 2.08 -4.70 7.84
N GLY A 108 1.85 -3.71 6.97
CA GLY A 108 0.54 -3.30 6.51
C GLY A 108 0.62 -2.23 5.43
N PRO A 109 -0.54 -1.78 4.93
CA PRO A 109 -0.61 -0.70 3.95
C PRO A 109 -0.11 0.64 4.51
N VAL A 110 0.58 1.40 3.67
CA VAL A 110 1.15 2.70 4.06
C VAL A 110 0.86 3.73 2.98
N PHE A 111 0.28 4.85 3.35
CA PHE A 111 0.24 6.07 2.54
C PHE A 111 1.46 6.92 2.89
N VAL A 112 2.30 7.23 1.90
CA VAL A 112 3.35 8.22 2.07
C VAL A 112 2.86 9.53 1.44
N TYR A 113 2.90 10.63 2.20
CA TYR A 113 2.39 11.92 1.76
C TYR A 113 3.37 13.05 2.12
N ASP A 114 3.11 14.26 1.65
CA ASP A 114 3.99 15.45 1.82
C ASP A 114 5.40 15.24 1.24
N TRP A 115 5.43 14.82 -0.02
CA TRP A 115 6.66 14.60 -0.78
C TRP A 115 7.44 15.90 -1.04
#